data_5417225ec29330079a00533ef1d70017
#
_entry.id   5417225ec29330079a00533ef1d70017
#
_cell.length_a   1.000
_cell.length_b   1.000
_cell.length_c   1.000
_cell.angle_alpha   90.00
_cell.angle_beta   90.00
_cell.angle_gamma   90.00
#
_symmetry.space_group_name_H-M   'P 1'
#
loop_
_entity.id
_entity.type
_entity.pdbx_description
1 polymer ?
#
loop_
_entity_poly.entity_id
_entity_poly.type
_entity_poly.pdbx_seq_one_letter_code
_entity_poly.pdbx_strand_id
1 'polypeptide(L)'
;LDNKNRREYWPETVNRYIDFIRDNVPHVTETELDTARQAIMDMEVMPSMRLLQTAGPAAEADNLCSFNCSFLAIDHTRAFSEILYILMCGTGVGFSVEKRYVDMLPIIPKKSGNTEIVIVEDSRQGWAESFDKVLQALWRGDEIITDVSGVRPRGARLKTIGGRASGSDPLIRLFKYCEQVFDEQRGKRLKTINCHDMACKIAEIVIVGGTRRSALISLSDLDDLDLAKAKIGEFWRTHPHRQGSNNSAVYNEKPDVLTFLDEWKNLIKSKSGERGIFNREAAWKQMEFSRNRKIIKDLGVNPCGEIILRHMQLCNLTSVVCRPNDTIKTLKEKVKTATMIGTWQSSLIKFKYIREEWTKNCAEERLLGVSLSGLMDHPVLSETIDEAKKWLSTLKGIAISTNRKYAKQLGIPISAGITCVKPEGNSSQVVNSSSGKHARWSEYYIRRYRISAVDPLFQLCKDAGVPHSPDIGEDVSSPSSYVLEFPIASPPKAKTRHMATAIQQLEHWLMLKEFWCEHNPSFTCYVKDNEWLEVGTWVYKHWDKVCGVSFLPSDDHIYALAPYEEITKEKYEELEAAFPVLDFSKLSSYEMEDRTETHHSFSCTSGACDMAM
;
A
#
# COMPACT_ATOMS: atom_id res chain seq x y z
N LEU A 1 -6.00 -18.70 14.85
CA LEU A 1 -5.05 -19.81 15.09
C LEU A 1 -5.12 -20.34 16.53
N ASP A 2 -5.56 -19.52 17.50
CA ASP A 2 -5.27 -19.77 18.91
C ASP A 2 -5.91 -21.05 19.50
N ASN A 3 -7.03 -21.53 18.96
CA ASN A 3 -7.70 -22.72 19.47
C ASN A 3 -7.82 -23.89 18.45
N LYS A 4 -7.45 -23.68 17.19
CA LYS A 4 -7.69 -24.68 16.12
C LYS A 4 -6.40 -25.18 15.45
N ASN A 5 -5.24 -24.62 15.77
CA ASN A 5 -3.92 -24.93 15.16
C ASN A 5 -3.89 -24.90 13.62
N ARG A 6 -4.79 -24.14 12.97
CA ARG A 6 -4.87 -23.97 11.52
C ARG A 6 -5.24 -22.54 11.14
N ARG A 7 -5.06 -22.18 9.88
CA ARG A 7 -5.56 -20.92 9.30
C ARG A 7 -7.09 -20.87 9.35
N GLU A 8 -7.62 -19.64 9.43
CA GLU A 8 -9.07 -19.42 9.32
C GLU A 8 -9.56 -19.75 7.90
N TYR A 9 -10.77 -20.30 7.82
CA TYR A 9 -11.54 -20.33 6.59
C TYR A 9 -12.19 -18.96 6.34
N TRP A 10 -12.56 -18.69 5.10
CA TRP A 10 -13.17 -17.42 4.72
C TRP A 10 -14.37 -17.02 5.59
N PRO A 11 -15.36 -17.89 5.84
CA PRO A 11 -16.47 -17.58 6.74
C PRO A 11 -16.03 -17.21 8.17
N GLU A 12 -14.99 -17.85 8.69
CA GLU A 12 -14.47 -17.54 10.02
C GLU A 12 -13.83 -16.14 10.06
N THR A 13 -13.06 -15.80 9.02
CA THR A 13 -12.47 -14.47 8.88
C THR A 13 -13.53 -13.37 8.79
N VAL A 14 -14.60 -13.61 8.00
CA VAL A 14 -15.71 -12.65 7.85
C VAL A 14 -16.45 -12.50 9.18
N ASN A 15 -16.79 -13.59 9.86
CA ASN A 15 -17.49 -13.55 11.14
C ASN A 15 -16.64 -12.82 12.20
N ARG A 16 -15.35 -13.10 12.32
CA ARG A 16 -14.46 -12.40 13.26
C ARG A 16 -14.43 -10.87 12.98
N TYR A 17 -14.44 -10.47 11.71
CA TYR A 17 -14.55 -9.06 11.33
C TYR A 17 -15.88 -8.45 11.77
N ILE A 18 -17.00 -9.12 11.54
CA ILE A 18 -18.35 -8.65 11.89
C ILE A 18 -18.50 -8.56 13.42
N ASP A 19 -18.03 -9.57 14.16
CA ASP A 19 -18.05 -9.57 15.61
C ASP A 19 -17.22 -8.40 16.19
N PHE A 20 -16.02 -8.16 15.63
CA PHE A 20 -15.22 -6.99 16.00
C PHE A 20 -15.97 -5.67 15.78
N ILE A 21 -16.67 -5.50 14.65
CA ILE A 21 -17.46 -4.28 14.39
C ILE A 21 -18.61 -4.16 15.39
N ARG A 22 -19.32 -5.25 15.67
CA ARG A 22 -20.41 -5.28 16.67
C ARG A 22 -19.94 -4.78 18.03
N ASP A 23 -18.76 -5.24 18.47
CA ASP A 23 -18.27 -4.98 19.81
C ASP A 23 -17.61 -3.59 19.94
N ASN A 24 -17.06 -3.03 18.85
CA ASN A 24 -16.22 -1.84 18.89
C ASN A 24 -16.83 -0.59 18.24
N VAL A 25 -17.90 -0.73 17.44
CA VAL A 25 -18.56 0.39 16.77
C VAL A 25 -19.98 0.58 17.31
N PRO A 26 -20.26 1.71 17.98
CA PRO A 26 -21.58 1.93 18.59
C PRO A 26 -22.68 2.13 17.54
N HIS A 27 -23.91 1.87 17.93
CA HIS A 27 -25.13 2.15 17.14
C HIS A 27 -25.24 1.40 15.79
N VAL A 28 -24.51 0.31 15.60
CA VAL A 28 -24.64 -0.57 14.44
C VAL A 28 -25.74 -1.58 14.72
N THR A 29 -26.65 -1.79 13.76
CA THR A 29 -27.77 -2.74 13.89
C THR A 29 -27.41 -4.12 13.34
N GLU A 30 -28.07 -5.19 13.84
CA GLU A 30 -27.83 -6.55 13.32
C GLU A 30 -28.17 -6.66 11.82
N THR A 31 -29.19 -5.96 11.34
CA THR A 31 -29.53 -5.94 9.90
C THR A 31 -28.39 -5.33 9.06
N GLU A 32 -27.72 -4.29 9.54
CA GLU A 32 -26.56 -3.69 8.88
C GLU A 32 -25.36 -4.62 8.90
N LEU A 33 -25.13 -5.31 10.03
CA LEU A 33 -24.08 -6.33 10.17
C LEU A 33 -24.31 -7.51 9.22
N ASP A 34 -25.55 -7.99 9.11
CA ASP A 34 -25.91 -9.08 8.19
C ASP A 34 -25.72 -8.67 6.72
N THR A 35 -26.10 -7.43 6.38
CA THR A 35 -25.89 -6.89 5.03
C THR A 35 -24.40 -6.84 4.69
N ALA A 36 -23.57 -6.35 5.61
CA ALA A 36 -22.12 -6.30 5.43
C ALA A 36 -21.52 -7.71 5.37
N ARG A 37 -21.94 -8.62 6.26
CA ARG A 37 -21.50 -10.01 6.28
C ARG A 37 -21.74 -10.71 4.95
N GLN A 38 -22.95 -10.60 4.43
CA GLN A 38 -23.32 -11.26 3.17
C GLN A 38 -22.50 -10.69 2.00
N ALA A 39 -22.40 -9.37 1.87
CA ALA A 39 -21.66 -8.73 0.79
C ALA A 39 -20.14 -9.06 0.82
N ILE A 40 -19.54 -9.20 2.01
CA ILE A 40 -18.15 -9.63 2.16
C ILE A 40 -18.01 -11.14 1.87
N MET A 41 -18.96 -11.96 2.36
CA MET A 41 -18.96 -13.40 2.14
C MET A 41 -18.99 -13.73 0.64
N ASP A 42 -19.81 -13.01 -0.12
CA ASP A 42 -19.98 -13.15 -1.57
C ASP A 42 -18.88 -12.44 -2.38
N MET A 43 -17.90 -11.81 -1.70
CA MET A 43 -16.82 -11.06 -2.34
C MET A 43 -17.31 -9.96 -3.29
N GLU A 44 -18.45 -9.36 -2.98
CA GLU A 44 -19.01 -8.20 -3.71
C GLU A 44 -18.47 -6.87 -3.19
N VAL A 45 -18.15 -6.86 -1.89
CA VAL A 45 -17.53 -5.72 -1.20
C VAL A 45 -16.40 -6.25 -0.33
N MET A 46 -15.26 -5.55 -0.35
CA MET A 46 -14.14 -5.88 0.52
C MET A 46 -13.92 -4.75 1.54
N PRO A 47 -13.88 -5.07 2.83
CA PRO A 47 -13.46 -4.10 3.85
C PRO A 47 -11.97 -3.80 3.72
N SER A 48 -11.46 -2.91 4.56
CA SER A 48 -10.03 -2.73 4.71
C SER A 48 -9.34 -4.09 4.94
N MET A 49 -8.42 -4.46 4.05
CA MET A 49 -7.67 -5.71 4.21
C MET A 49 -6.87 -5.73 5.52
N ARG A 50 -6.50 -4.55 6.05
CA ARG A 50 -5.84 -4.44 7.35
C ARG A 50 -6.79 -4.80 8.48
N LEU A 51 -7.97 -4.19 8.52
CA LEU A 51 -8.94 -4.51 9.56
C LEU A 51 -9.43 -5.96 9.42
N LEU A 52 -9.65 -6.45 8.20
CA LEU A 52 -10.02 -7.85 7.97
C LEU A 52 -8.96 -8.82 8.55
N GLN A 53 -7.67 -8.46 8.47
CA GLN A 53 -6.58 -9.25 9.03
C GLN A 53 -6.47 -9.11 10.56
N THR A 54 -6.67 -7.90 11.10
CA THR A 54 -6.32 -7.54 12.50
C THR A 54 -7.51 -7.45 13.44
N ALA A 55 -8.75 -7.54 12.95
CA ALA A 55 -9.96 -7.52 13.77
C ALA A 55 -9.85 -8.52 14.93
N GLY A 56 -10.16 -8.07 16.15
CA GLY A 56 -9.92 -8.76 17.40
C GLY A 56 -8.77 -8.14 18.21
N PRO A 57 -8.00 -8.91 18.99
CA PRO A 57 -7.07 -8.38 20.00
C PRO A 57 -6.06 -7.35 19.49
N ALA A 58 -5.60 -7.47 18.22
CA ALA A 58 -4.64 -6.53 17.66
C ALA A 58 -5.25 -5.15 17.41
N ALA A 59 -6.43 -5.09 16.81
CA ALA A 59 -7.14 -3.86 16.52
C ALA A 59 -7.80 -3.24 17.77
N GLU A 60 -8.22 -4.07 18.75
CA GLU A 60 -8.69 -3.62 20.06
C GLU A 60 -7.59 -2.98 20.89
N ALA A 61 -6.39 -3.58 20.83
CA ALA A 61 -5.23 -3.03 21.52
C ALA A 61 -4.80 -1.67 20.96
N ASP A 62 -4.83 -1.50 19.64
CA ASP A 62 -4.49 -0.26 18.95
C ASP A 62 -5.19 -0.19 17.59
N ASN A 63 -6.12 0.75 17.43
CA ASN A 63 -6.87 0.90 16.19
C ASN A 63 -6.00 1.28 14.98
N LEU A 64 -4.75 1.74 15.19
CA LEU A 64 -3.83 2.05 14.09
C LEU A 64 -3.62 0.84 13.17
N CYS A 65 -3.62 -0.38 13.71
CA CYS A 65 -3.53 -1.63 12.94
C CYS A 65 -4.66 -1.82 11.92
N SER A 66 -5.74 -1.05 12.01
CA SER A 66 -6.89 -1.12 11.12
C SER A 66 -6.73 -0.28 9.85
N PHE A 67 -5.80 0.68 9.84
CA PHE A 67 -5.67 1.66 8.76
C PHE A 67 -4.68 1.19 7.68
N ASN A 68 -4.94 1.62 6.44
CA ASN A 68 -4.13 1.25 5.27
C ASN A 68 -3.09 2.31 4.94
N CYS A 69 -3.42 3.58 5.11
CA CYS A 69 -2.72 4.73 4.55
C CYS A 69 -2.39 5.75 5.62
N SER A 70 -1.19 6.32 5.55
CA SER A 70 -0.76 7.42 6.40
C SER A 70 0.17 8.37 5.66
N PHE A 71 0.29 9.58 6.19
CA PHE A 71 1.27 10.57 5.74
C PHE A 71 1.77 11.41 6.90
N LEU A 72 3.07 11.72 6.92
CA LEU A 72 3.68 12.70 7.81
C LEU A 72 4.87 13.42 7.14
N ALA A 73 5.19 14.63 7.62
CA ALA A 73 6.44 15.31 7.29
C ALA A 73 7.50 14.97 8.34
N ILE A 74 8.77 14.90 7.94
CA ILE A 74 9.90 14.75 8.87
C ILE A 74 10.30 16.13 9.38
N ASP A 75 9.53 16.65 10.31
CA ASP A 75 9.65 17.97 10.93
C ASP A 75 10.05 17.91 12.42
N HIS A 76 10.06 16.72 12.98
CA HIS A 76 10.32 16.47 14.39
C HIS A 76 11.11 15.18 14.56
N THR A 77 11.97 15.11 15.58
CA THR A 77 12.81 13.94 15.87
C THR A 77 12.01 12.64 16.02
N ARG A 78 10.81 12.75 16.60
CA ARG A 78 9.89 11.63 16.82
C ARG A 78 9.26 11.08 15.53
N ALA A 79 9.33 11.78 14.41
CA ALA A 79 8.77 11.33 13.14
C ALA A 79 9.32 9.96 12.71
N PHE A 80 10.60 9.70 12.95
CA PHE A 80 11.23 8.42 12.59
C PHE A 80 10.69 7.23 13.41
N SER A 81 10.52 7.41 14.71
CA SER A 81 9.96 6.36 15.57
C SER A 81 8.48 6.13 15.30
N GLU A 82 7.72 7.18 14.92
CA GLU A 82 6.35 7.05 14.44
C GLU A 82 6.28 6.28 13.12
N ILE A 83 7.17 6.54 12.16
CA ILE A 83 7.27 5.75 10.91
C ILE A 83 7.48 4.26 11.23
N LEU A 84 8.42 3.94 12.14
CA LEU A 84 8.66 2.57 12.55
C LEU A 84 7.41 1.92 13.13
N TYR A 85 6.74 2.61 14.06
CA TYR A 85 5.54 2.08 14.72
C TYR A 85 4.38 1.86 13.73
N ILE A 86 4.12 2.85 12.88
CA ILE A 86 3.06 2.80 11.86
C ILE A 86 3.30 1.63 10.88
N LEU A 87 4.55 1.47 10.41
CA LEU A 87 4.90 0.36 9.53
C LEU A 87 4.77 -1.00 10.21
N MET A 88 5.15 -1.11 11.51
CA MET A 88 4.96 -2.34 12.28
C MET A 88 3.48 -2.67 12.53
N CYS A 89 2.61 -1.68 12.54
CA CYS A 89 1.15 -1.88 12.54
C CYS A 89 0.63 -2.31 11.16
N GLY A 90 1.48 -2.28 10.13
CA GLY A 90 1.17 -2.72 8.77
C GLY A 90 0.56 -1.64 7.88
N THR A 91 0.52 -0.39 8.32
CA THR A 91 0.03 0.77 7.57
C THR A 91 1.13 1.30 6.66
N GLY A 92 0.82 1.59 5.41
CA GLY A 92 1.74 2.22 4.46
C GLY A 92 1.96 3.70 4.81
N VAL A 93 3.19 4.19 4.66
CA VAL A 93 3.58 5.56 5.06
C VAL A 93 4.05 6.38 3.87
N GLY A 94 3.36 7.47 3.59
CA GLY A 94 3.92 8.57 2.83
C GLY A 94 4.68 9.51 3.78
N PHE A 95 5.84 9.99 3.37
CA PHE A 95 6.59 10.94 4.18
C PHE A 95 7.22 12.04 3.31
N SER A 96 7.35 13.24 3.89
CA SER A 96 8.01 14.36 3.22
C SER A 96 9.36 14.64 3.87
N VAL A 97 10.38 14.74 3.01
CA VAL A 97 11.73 15.23 3.34
C VAL A 97 12.00 16.57 2.69
N GLU A 98 10.95 17.34 2.36
CA GLU A 98 11.12 18.69 1.86
C GLU A 98 11.99 19.51 2.83
N LYS A 99 12.89 20.32 2.29
CA LYS A 99 13.88 21.06 3.09
C LYS A 99 13.25 21.89 4.20
N ARG A 100 12.08 22.50 3.95
CA ARG A 100 11.33 23.29 4.93
C ARG A 100 10.94 22.51 6.20
N TYR A 101 10.78 21.19 6.13
CA TYR A 101 10.52 20.34 7.29
C TYR A 101 11.82 19.84 7.92
N VAL A 102 12.75 19.36 7.11
CA VAL A 102 14.02 18.85 7.62
C VAL A 102 14.84 19.92 8.34
N ASP A 103 14.74 21.19 7.90
CA ASP A 103 15.37 22.34 8.57
C ASP A 103 14.80 22.61 9.99
N MET A 104 13.65 22.04 10.36
CA MET A 104 13.10 22.12 11.72
C MET A 104 13.79 21.15 12.70
N LEU A 105 14.50 20.11 12.19
CA LEU A 105 15.24 19.19 13.03
C LEU A 105 16.42 19.91 13.72
N PRO A 106 16.81 19.49 14.92
CA PRO A 106 17.94 20.12 15.63
C PRO A 106 19.29 19.83 14.96
N ILE A 107 20.25 20.71 15.19
CA ILE A 107 21.65 20.48 14.83
C ILE A 107 22.19 19.33 15.66
N ILE A 108 22.94 18.42 15.05
CA ILE A 108 23.61 17.31 15.74
C ILE A 108 24.85 17.85 16.46
N PRO A 109 24.94 17.77 17.80
CA PRO A 109 26.08 18.29 18.55
C PRO A 109 27.32 17.41 18.33
N LYS A 110 28.47 17.87 18.83
CA LYS A 110 29.66 17.04 19.00
C LYS A 110 29.38 15.96 20.05
N LYS A 111 30.19 14.90 20.09
CA LYS A 111 30.09 13.85 21.11
C LYS A 111 30.17 14.46 22.51
N SER A 112 29.24 14.07 23.37
CA SER A 112 29.14 14.56 24.77
C SER A 112 30.15 13.86 25.69
N GLY A 113 30.55 12.65 25.35
CA GLY A 113 31.29 11.74 26.22
C GLY A 113 30.44 10.95 27.22
N ASN A 114 29.11 11.16 27.20
CA ASN A 114 28.17 10.37 28.01
C ASN A 114 27.74 9.11 27.24
N THR A 115 27.31 8.10 27.99
CA THR A 115 26.76 6.85 27.44
C THR A 115 25.34 6.64 27.95
N GLU A 116 24.42 6.33 27.04
CA GLU A 116 23.05 5.94 27.37
C GLU A 116 22.83 4.44 27.13
N ILE A 117 22.23 3.76 28.11
CA ILE A 117 21.85 2.35 27.99
C ILE A 117 20.37 2.29 27.58
N VAL A 118 20.09 1.71 26.41
CA VAL A 118 18.74 1.56 25.86
C VAL A 118 18.33 0.09 25.93
N ILE A 119 17.38 -0.21 26.81
CA ILE A 119 16.76 -1.54 26.95
C ILE A 119 15.61 -1.64 25.97
N VAL A 120 15.58 -2.71 25.17
CA VAL A 120 14.56 -2.95 24.16
C VAL A 120 13.52 -3.95 24.67
N GLU A 121 12.28 -3.50 24.82
CA GLU A 121 11.16 -4.37 25.18
C GLU A 121 10.65 -5.15 23.96
N ASP A 122 10.21 -6.41 24.19
CA ASP A 122 9.72 -7.32 23.16
C ASP A 122 8.28 -7.01 22.74
N SER A 123 8.06 -5.80 22.22
CA SER A 123 6.78 -5.33 21.70
C SER A 123 6.98 -4.30 20.57
N ARG A 124 5.95 -4.08 19.74
CA ARG A 124 5.99 -3.02 18.71
C ARG A 124 6.24 -1.64 19.32
N GLN A 125 5.56 -1.36 20.43
CA GLN A 125 5.72 -0.12 21.17
C GLN A 125 7.12 -0.01 21.74
N GLY A 126 7.63 -1.05 22.38
CA GLY A 126 8.98 -1.09 22.94
C GLY A 126 10.07 -0.89 21.88
N TRP A 127 9.90 -1.43 20.69
CA TRP A 127 10.83 -1.17 19.57
C TRP A 127 10.81 0.29 19.13
N ALA A 128 9.63 0.89 19.00
CA ALA A 128 9.52 2.30 18.62
C ALA A 128 10.04 3.24 19.71
N GLU A 129 9.76 2.95 21.00
CA GLU A 129 10.26 3.72 22.15
C GLU A 129 11.78 3.62 22.29
N SER A 130 12.35 2.41 22.13
CA SER A 130 13.80 2.23 22.15
C SER A 130 14.47 2.98 21.01
N PHE A 131 13.89 2.95 19.80
CA PHE A 131 14.40 3.72 18.69
C PHE A 131 14.32 5.23 18.92
N ASP A 132 13.23 5.72 19.51
CA ASP A 132 13.10 7.13 19.88
C ASP A 132 14.19 7.54 20.90
N LYS A 133 14.44 6.70 21.93
CA LYS A 133 15.51 6.92 22.92
C LYS A 133 16.89 6.96 22.24
N VAL A 134 17.17 6.02 21.33
CA VAL A 134 18.41 6.00 20.54
C VAL A 134 18.59 7.32 19.79
N LEU A 135 17.57 7.77 19.05
CA LEU A 135 17.64 9.04 18.32
C LEU A 135 17.84 10.24 19.23
N GLN A 136 17.13 10.30 20.35
CA GLN A 136 17.27 11.37 21.34
C GLN A 136 18.71 11.42 21.92
N ALA A 137 19.28 10.26 22.25
CA ALA A 137 20.66 10.17 22.71
C ALA A 137 21.65 10.67 21.64
N LEU A 138 21.47 10.26 20.38
CA LEU A 138 22.28 10.75 19.27
C LEU A 138 22.19 12.27 19.07
N TRP A 139 20.98 12.86 19.26
CA TRP A 139 20.77 14.31 19.23
C TRP A 139 21.32 15.05 20.47
N ARG A 140 21.64 14.35 21.56
CA ARG A 140 22.41 14.91 22.69
C ARG A 140 23.93 14.72 22.51
N GLY A 141 24.33 13.89 21.55
CA GLY A 141 25.74 13.55 21.31
C GLY A 141 26.24 12.38 22.17
N ASP A 142 25.35 11.65 22.82
CA ASP A 142 25.67 10.52 23.69
C ASP A 142 26.07 9.29 22.88
N GLU A 143 26.90 8.42 23.44
CA GLU A 143 27.15 7.06 22.95
C GLU A 143 26.03 6.13 23.42
N ILE A 144 25.77 5.06 22.64
CA ILE A 144 24.64 4.17 22.90
C ILE A 144 25.12 2.76 23.15
N ILE A 145 24.63 2.17 24.23
CA ILE A 145 24.70 0.73 24.48
C ILE A 145 23.28 0.18 24.46
N THR A 146 23.04 -0.83 23.63
CA THR A 146 21.70 -1.44 23.49
C THR A 146 21.63 -2.80 24.16
N ASP A 147 20.63 -2.99 25.02
CA ASP A 147 20.29 -4.29 25.60
C ASP A 147 19.05 -4.86 24.91
N VAL A 148 19.24 -5.91 24.14
CA VAL A 148 18.20 -6.63 23.39
C VAL A 148 17.92 -8.01 23.98
N SER A 149 18.44 -8.33 25.15
CA SER A 149 18.33 -9.66 25.78
C SER A 149 16.89 -10.10 26.02
N GLY A 150 15.97 -9.12 26.21
CA GLY A 150 14.53 -9.35 26.37
C GLY A 150 13.78 -9.64 25.06
N VAL A 151 14.39 -9.41 23.87
CA VAL A 151 13.71 -9.59 22.58
C VAL A 151 13.68 -11.06 22.20
N ARG A 152 12.49 -11.56 21.82
CA ARG A 152 12.30 -12.95 21.39
C ARG A 152 13.21 -13.31 20.21
N PRO A 153 13.70 -14.56 20.13
CA PRO A 153 14.59 -14.99 19.07
C PRO A 153 13.86 -15.06 17.71
N ARG A 154 14.65 -15.02 16.64
CA ARG A 154 14.16 -15.25 15.27
C ARG A 154 13.39 -16.58 15.18
N GLY A 155 12.26 -16.56 14.48
CA GLY A 155 11.40 -17.72 14.29
C GLY A 155 10.35 -17.93 15.40
N ALA A 156 10.40 -17.21 16.53
CA ALA A 156 9.36 -17.30 17.56
C ALA A 156 8.00 -16.80 17.03
N ARG A 157 6.89 -17.44 17.45
CA ARG A 157 5.54 -17.06 17.03
C ARG A 157 5.17 -15.64 17.50
N LEU A 158 4.54 -14.88 16.62
CA LEU A 158 3.91 -13.58 16.95
C LEU A 158 2.49 -13.84 17.44
N LYS A 159 2.18 -13.45 18.68
CA LYS A 159 0.91 -13.79 19.36
C LYS A 159 -0.31 -13.02 18.82
N THR A 160 -0.13 -11.78 18.33
CA THR A 160 -1.25 -10.86 18.05
C THR A 160 -1.56 -10.66 16.57
N ILE A 161 -0.57 -10.81 15.67
CA ILE A 161 -0.76 -10.51 14.23
C ILE A 161 -0.59 -11.78 13.37
N GLY A 162 -0.14 -12.87 13.99
CA GLY A 162 0.32 -14.06 13.28
C GLY A 162 1.70 -13.85 12.62
N GLY A 163 2.32 -14.94 12.16
CA GLY A 163 3.67 -14.94 11.61
C GLY A 163 4.76 -15.14 12.65
N ARG A 164 6.02 -14.99 12.22
CA ARG A 164 7.21 -15.27 13.04
C ARG A 164 8.06 -14.03 13.25
N ALA A 165 8.72 -13.96 14.41
CA ALA A 165 9.62 -12.86 14.78
C ALA A 165 10.89 -12.86 13.93
N SER A 166 11.39 -11.66 13.64
CA SER A 166 12.67 -11.45 12.95
C SER A 166 13.90 -11.56 13.88
N GLY A 167 13.69 -11.60 15.20
CA GLY A 167 14.75 -11.41 16.19
C GLY A 167 15.19 -9.96 16.30
N SER A 168 16.21 -9.69 17.10
CA SER A 168 16.73 -8.33 17.38
C SER A 168 17.68 -7.77 16.31
N ASP A 169 18.31 -8.61 15.48
CA ASP A 169 19.33 -8.20 14.53
C ASP A 169 18.93 -7.08 13.57
N PRO A 170 17.69 -7.07 12.98
CA PRO A 170 17.27 -5.97 12.13
C PRO A 170 17.28 -4.62 12.86
N LEU A 171 16.82 -4.60 14.11
CA LEU A 171 16.77 -3.37 14.91
C LEU A 171 18.17 -2.87 15.27
N ILE A 172 19.09 -3.77 15.63
CA ILE A 172 20.50 -3.42 15.90
C ILE A 172 21.14 -2.81 14.64
N ARG A 173 20.87 -3.37 13.46
CA ARG A 173 21.37 -2.80 12.19
C ARG A 173 20.83 -1.39 11.93
N LEU A 174 19.56 -1.13 12.26
CA LEU A 174 18.99 0.21 12.15
C LEU A 174 19.69 1.19 13.10
N PHE A 175 19.92 0.82 14.35
CA PHE A 175 20.59 1.68 15.33
C PHE A 175 22.01 2.05 14.86
N LYS A 176 22.80 1.06 14.46
CA LYS A 176 24.16 1.27 13.92
C LYS A 176 24.17 2.17 12.68
N TYR A 177 23.18 2.00 11.80
CA TYR A 177 23.04 2.86 10.63
C TYR A 177 22.79 4.32 11.02
N CYS A 178 21.89 4.55 11.98
CA CYS A 178 21.63 5.90 12.48
C CYS A 178 22.85 6.50 13.18
N GLU A 179 23.58 5.74 14.00
CA GLU A 179 24.83 6.18 14.61
C GLU A 179 25.83 6.68 13.56
N GLN A 180 26.03 5.90 12.49
CA GLN A 180 26.90 6.29 11.39
C GLN A 180 26.44 7.60 10.74
N VAL A 181 25.16 7.72 10.37
CA VAL A 181 24.62 8.93 9.75
C VAL A 181 24.81 10.16 10.65
N PHE A 182 24.58 10.00 11.96
CA PHE A 182 24.76 11.08 12.91
C PHE A 182 26.24 11.48 13.08
N ASP A 183 27.15 10.52 13.10
CA ASP A 183 28.59 10.80 13.19
C ASP A 183 29.11 11.55 11.96
N GLU A 184 28.62 11.23 10.77
CA GLU A 184 28.94 11.95 9.53
C GLU A 184 28.39 13.40 9.50
N GLN A 185 27.32 13.67 10.25
CA GLN A 185 26.64 14.98 10.29
C GLN A 185 26.94 15.80 11.57
N ARG A 186 27.93 15.43 12.38
CA ARG A 186 28.29 16.19 13.60
C ARG A 186 28.56 17.66 13.29
N GLY A 187 27.95 18.55 14.08
CA GLY A 187 28.00 19.99 13.90
C GLY A 187 27.08 20.56 12.82
N LYS A 188 26.26 19.71 12.18
CA LYS A 188 25.35 20.07 11.09
C LYS A 188 23.94 19.53 11.37
N ARG A 189 22.97 19.91 10.55
CA ARG A 189 21.67 19.24 10.49
C ARG A 189 21.74 18.01 9.59
N LEU A 190 20.80 17.08 9.78
CA LEU A 190 20.55 16.03 8.79
C LEU A 190 20.19 16.68 7.44
N LYS A 191 20.69 16.10 6.36
CA LYS A 191 20.28 16.44 5.01
C LYS A 191 18.96 15.73 4.66
N THR A 192 18.27 16.21 3.65
CA THR A 192 17.06 15.58 3.10
C THR A 192 17.28 14.11 2.73
N ILE A 193 18.41 13.82 2.06
CA ILE A 193 18.80 12.45 1.70
C ILE A 193 19.10 11.57 2.92
N ASN A 194 19.66 12.12 4.01
CA ASN A 194 19.86 11.35 5.25
C ASN A 194 18.52 10.94 5.86
N CYS A 195 17.55 11.86 5.91
CA CYS A 195 16.21 11.59 6.41
C CYS A 195 15.47 10.56 5.55
N HIS A 196 15.59 10.67 4.22
CA HIS A 196 15.08 9.69 3.27
C HIS A 196 15.67 8.30 3.53
N ASP A 197 16.99 8.18 3.60
CA ASP A 197 17.68 6.91 3.75
C ASP A 197 17.40 6.27 5.12
N MET A 198 17.27 7.07 6.19
CA MET A 198 16.83 6.57 7.50
C MET A 198 15.41 6.01 7.43
N ALA A 199 14.46 6.69 6.78
CA ALA A 199 13.10 6.18 6.60
C ALA A 199 13.08 4.88 5.77
N CYS A 200 13.87 4.79 4.72
CA CYS A 200 14.03 3.57 3.93
C CYS A 200 14.64 2.42 4.77
N LYS A 201 15.60 2.75 5.63
CA LYS A 201 16.22 1.77 6.53
C LYS A 201 15.25 1.26 7.60
N ILE A 202 14.39 2.13 8.11
CA ILE A 202 13.29 1.73 8.99
C ILE A 202 12.37 0.73 8.27
N ALA A 203 12.01 1.01 7.03
CA ALA A 203 11.15 0.11 6.26
C ALA A 203 11.80 -1.26 5.97
N GLU A 204 13.12 -1.29 5.79
CA GLU A 204 13.88 -2.53 5.57
C GLU A 204 13.78 -3.49 6.75
N ILE A 205 13.71 -2.98 7.97
CA ILE A 205 13.68 -3.82 9.18
C ILE A 205 12.28 -4.32 9.55
N VAL A 206 11.22 -3.76 8.97
CA VAL A 206 9.84 -4.19 9.24
C VAL A 206 9.54 -5.45 8.45
N ILE A 207 9.91 -6.58 9.03
CA ILE A 207 9.75 -7.92 8.45
C ILE A 207 8.80 -8.73 9.34
N VAL A 208 7.78 -9.33 8.73
CA VAL A 208 6.86 -10.26 9.40
C VAL A 208 6.87 -11.58 8.66
N GLY A 209 7.25 -12.66 9.34
CA GLY A 209 7.31 -13.99 8.75
C GLY A 209 8.29 -14.11 7.58
N GLY A 210 9.43 -13.37 7.63
CA GLY A 210 10.41 -13.35 6.56
C GLY A 210 10.05 -12.45 5.36
N THR A 211 8.83 -11.90 5.30
CA THR A 211 8.38 -11.02 4.22
C THR A 211 8.40 -9.57 4.66
N ARG A 212 8.98 -8.69 3.85
CA ARG A 212 8.90 -7.25 4.02
C ARG A 212 7.46 -6.78 3.83
N ARG A 213 6.90 -6.11 4.83
CA ARG A 213 5.51 -5.64 4.85
C ARG A 213 5.39 -4.11 4.81
N SER A 214 6.47 -3.41 4.52
CA SER A 214 6.52 -1.95 4.47
C SER A 214 6.26 -1.42 3.07
N ALA A 215 5.50 -0.33 2.97
CA ALA A 215 5.30 0.44 1.76
C ALA A 215 5.54 1.91 2.07
N LEU A 216 6.40 2.58 1.29
CA LEU A 216 6.77 3.98 1.46
C LEU A 216 6.61 4.78 0.18
N ILE A 217 6.31 6.09 0.33
CA ILE A 217 6.57 7.10 -0.69
C ILE A 217 7.27 8.29 -0.03
N SER A 218 8.36 8.73 -0.63
CA SER A 218 9.12 9.92 -0.25
C SER A 218 8.76 11.10 -1.13
N LEU A 219 8.41 12.21 -0.50
CA LEU A 219 8.16 13.49 -1.16
C LEU A 219 9.33 14.43 -0.90
N SER A 220 9.90 15.03 -1.95
CA SER A 220 11.05 15.95 -1.86
C SER A 220 10.81 17.20 -2.71
N ASP A 221 11.57 18.26 -2.42
CA ASP A 221 11.56 19.47 -3.24
C ASP A 221 12.00 19.16 -4.68
N LEU A 222 11.46 19.92 -5.62
CA LEU A 222 11.77 19.76 -7.05
C LEU A 222 13.26 19.99 -7.34
N ASP A 223 13.86 20.95 -6.66
CA ASP A 223 15.26 21.36 -6.80
C ASP A 223 16.25 20.55 -5.93
N ASP A 224 15.78 19.52 -5.19
CA ASP A 224 16.65 18.64 -4.41
C ASP A 224 17.40 17.68 -5.33
N LEU A 225 18.66 18.00 -5.63
CA LEU A 225 19.51 17.23 -6.54
C LEU A 225 19.96 15.88 -5.95
N ASP A 226 20.06 15.77 -4.63
CA ASP A 226 20.44 14.51 -3.98
C ASP A 226 19.29 13.51 -4.11
N LEU A 227 18.06 13.93 -3.87
CA LEU A 227 16.87 13.09 -4.05
C LEU A 227 16.56 12.82 -5.54
N ALA A 228 16.83 13.78 -6.44
CA ALA A 228 16.69 13.55 -7.87
C ALA A 228 17.60 12.44 -8.40
N LYS A 229 18.76 12.26 -7.76
CA LYS A 229 19.77 11.25 -8.13
C LYS A 229 19.75 9.99 -7.25
N ALA A 230 18.90 9.93 -6.25
CA ALA A 230 18.92 8.89 -5.23
C ALA A 230 18.83 7.45 -5.77
N LYS A 231 18.17 7.28 -6.94
CA LYS A 231 17.96 5.99 -7.59
C LYS A 231 18.46 5.96 -9.05
N ILE A 232 19.52 6.69 -9.35
CA ILE A 232 20.18 6.62 -10.67
C ILE A 232 21.30 5.57 -10.61
N GLY A 233 21.49 4.84 -11.71
CA GLY A 233 22.52 3.81 -11.84
C GLY A 233 22.22 2.57 -10.99
N GLU A 234 23.24 1.86 -10.54
CA GLU A 234 23.13 0.62 -9.77
C GLU A 234 22.92 0.88 -8.27
N PHE A 235 21.98 1.77 -7.91
CA PHE A 235 21.69 2.14 -6.52
C PHE A 235 21.33 0.92 -5.64
N TRP A 236 20.76 -0.14 -6.22
CA TRP A 236 20.41 -1.37 -5.51
C TRP A 236 21.65 -2.12 -4.95
N ARG A 237 22.84 -1.86 -5.48
CA ARG A 237 24.11 -2.38 -4.96
C ARG A 237 24.70 -1.49 -3.89
N THR A 238 24.64 -0.16 -4.08
CA THR A 238 25.27 0.82 -3.19
C THR A 238 24.37 1.25 -2.03
N HIS A 239 23.07 1.38 -2.29
CA HIS A 239 22.07 1.83 -1.34
C HIS A 239 20.80 0.97 -1.43
N PRO A 240 20.87 -0.35 -1.15
CA PRO A 240 19.77 -1.30 -1.38
C PRO A 240 18.48 -0.94 -0.64
N HIS A 241 18.56 -0.26 0.52
CA HIS A 241 17.40 0.19 1.29
C HIS A 241 16.50 1.15 0.53
N ARG A 242 17.02 1.92 -0.46
CA ARG A 242 16.23 2.86 -1.28
C ARG A 242 15.21 2.17 -2.19
N GLN A 243 15.34 0.87 -2.44
CA GLN A 243 14.32 0.08 -3.15
C GLN A 243 12.98 0.05 -2.40
N GLY A 244 12.99 0.36 -1.11
CA GLY A 244 11.82 0.29 -0.25
C GLY A 244 10.86 1.47 -0.33
N SER A 245 11.17 2.51 -1.08
CA SER A 245 10.36 3.72 -1.19
C SER A 245 10.15 4.10 -2.65
N ASN A 246 8.95 4.52 -3.01
CA ASN A 246 8.73 5.32 -4.23
C ASN A 246 9.20 6.75 -3.96
N ASN A 247 9.80 7.42 -4.93
CA ASN A 247 10.26 8.79 -4.78
C ASN A 247 9.53 9.72 -5.75
N SER A 248 8.97 10.82 -5.25
CA SER A 248 8.26 11.82 -6.04
C SER A 248 8.73 13.23 -5.74
N ALA A 249 8.84 14.04 -6.77
CA ALA A 249 9.03 15.48 -6.64
C ALA A 249 7.70 16.18 -6.36
N VAL A 250 7.73 17.16 -5.47
CA VAL A 250 6.56 17.96 -5.12
C VAL A 250 6.51 19.21 -5.99
N TYR A 251 5.36 19.42 -6.61
CA TYR A 251 5.06 20.63 -7.39
C TYR A 251 3.98 21.44 -6.66
N ASN A 252 4.33 22.63 -6.19
CA ASN A 252 3.40 23.53 -5.53
C ASN A 252 2.67 24.46 -6.52
N GLU A 253 3.17 24.51 -7.76
CA GLU A 253 2.61 25.27 -8.89
C GLU A 253 2.99 24.57 -10.20
N LYS A 254 2.38 24.98 -11.29
CA LYS A 254 2.73 24.48 -12.62
C LYS A 254 4.16 24.90 -12.96
N PRO A 255 5.09 23.96 -13.24
CA PRO A 255 6.44 24.32 -13.62
C PRO A 255 6.47 25.02 -14.98
N ASP A 256 7.51 25.81 -15.23
CA ASP A 256 7.78 26.27 -16.59
C ASP A 256 8.12 25.09 -17.51
N VAL A 257 8.04 25.34 -18.84
CA VAL A 257 8.19 24.28 -19.84
C VAL A 257 9.56 23.58 -19.76
N LEU A 258 10.63 24.35 -19.52
CA LEU A 258 11.98 23.77 -19.50
C LEU A 258 12.19 22.87 -18.28
N THR A 259 11.78 23.31 -17.11
CA THR A 259 11.79 22.53 -15.88
C THR A 259 10.97 21.24 -16.05
N PHE A 260 9.76 21.33 -16.64
CA PHE A 260 8.95 20.15 -16.91
C PHE A 260 9.65 19.16 -17.85
N LEU A 261 10.24 19.66 -18.94
CA LEU A 261 10.91 18.81 -19.93
C LEU A 261 12.16 18.12 -19.38
N ASP A 262 12.92 18.79 -18.51
CA ASP A 262 14.08 18.19 -17.86
C ASP A 262 13.67 17.07 -16.90
N GLU A 263 12.66 17.27 -16.06
CA GLU A 263 12.14 16.22 -15.17
C GLU A 263 11.50 15.08 -15.98
N TRP A 264 10.74 15.36 -17.04
CA TRP A 264 10.14 14.36 -17.92
C TRP A 264 11.21 13.49 -18.59
N LYS A 265 12.27 14.11 -19.11
CA LYS A 265 13.42 13.40 -19.67
C LYS A 265 14.13 12.51 -18.65
N ASN A 266 14.29 12.99 -17.40
CA ASN A 266 14.90 12.20 -16.33
C ASN A 266 14.03 10.98 -15.99
N LEU A 267 12.71 11.16 -15.90
CA LEU A 267 11.76 10.08 -15.68
C LEU A 267 11.86 9.01 -16.79
N ILE A 268 11.87 9.41 -18.05
CA ILE A 268 12.03 8.49 -19.19
C ILE A 268 13.37 7.72 -19.10
N LYS A 269 14.46 8.41 -18.80
CA LYS A 269 15.79 7.81 -18.68
C LYS A 269 15.92 6.83 -17.52
N SER A 270 15.19 7.03 -16.45
CA SER A 270 15.23 6.16 -15.28
C SER A 270 14.72 4.76 -15.55
N LYS A 271 13.82 4.59 -16.54
CA LYS A 271 13.08 3.35 -16.86
C LYS A 271 12.31 2.74 -15.67
N SER A 272 12.36 3.37 -14.51
CA SER A 272 11.73 2.93 -13.25
C SER A 272 10.50 3.77 -12.87
N GLY A 273 10.14 4.77 -13.69
CA GLY A 273 9.06 5.71 -13.37
C GLY A 273 9.36 6.70 -12.26
N GLU A 274 10.61 6.79 -11.83
CA GLU A 274 11.06 7.70 -10.77
C GLU A 274 12.04 8.79 -11.30
N ARG A 275 12.06 9.98 -10.68
CA ARG A 275 11.11 10.31 -9.60
C ARG A 275 9.74 10.68 -10.19
N GLY A 276 8.68 10.22 -9.51
CA GLY A 276 7.30 10.50 -9.89
C GLY A 276 6.89 11.95 -9.66
N ILE A 277 5.69 12.30 -10.08
CA ILE A 277 5.08 13.62 -9.94
C ILE A 277 4.08 13.58 -8.79
N PHE A 278 4.26 14.45 -7.79
CA PHE A 278 3.20 14.80 -6.85
C PHE A 278 2.84 16.27 -7.03
N ASN A 279 1.77 16.55 -7.74
CA ASN A 279 1.27 17.89 -7.96
C ASN A 279 0.33 18.29 -6.82
N ARG A 280 0.88 19.03 -5.86
CA ARG A 280 0.15 19.50 -4.68
C ARG A 280 -0.89 20.56 -5.04
N GLU A 281 -0.64 21.37 -6.08
CA GLU A 281 -1.62 22.35 -6.58
C GLU A 281 -2.91 21.67 -7.06
N ALA A 282 -2.79 20.57 -7.85
CA ALA A 282 -3.94 19.80 -8.27
C ALA A 282 -4.65 19.11 -7.09
N ALA A 283 -3.89 18.69 -6.05
CA ALA A 283 -4.47 18.16 -4.83
C ALA A 283 -5.30 19.21 -4.08
N TRP A 284 -4.85 20.47 -4.01
CA TRP A 284 -5.64 21.56 -3.42
C TRP A 284 -6.91 21.84 -4.21
N LYS A 285 -6.81 21.96 -5.53
CA LYS A 285 -7.98 22.16 -6.40
C LYS A 285 -9.02 21.06 -6.23
N GLN A 286 -8.56 19.81 -6.06
CA GLN A 286 -9.45 18.70 -5.77
C GLN A 286 -10.17 18.85 -4.43
N MET A 287 -9.50 19.39 -3.41
CA MET A 287 -10.09 19.62 -2.09
C MET A 287 -11.14 20.74 -2.07
N GLU A 288 -11.02 21.75 -2.93
CA GLU A 288 -12.01 22.83 -3.03
C GLU A 288 -13.41 22.30 -3.40
N PHE A 289 -13.47 21.18 -4.11
CA PHE A 289 -14.73 20.48 -4.41
C PHE A 289 -15.20 19.54 -3.30
N SER A 290 -14.37 19.30 -2.28
CA SER A 290 -14.71 18.47 -1.11
C SER A 290 -15.42 19.31 -0.06
N ARG A 291 -16.68 19.03 0.19
CA ARG A 291 -17.64 19.91 0.93
C ARG A 291 -17.26 20.28 2.36
N ASN A 292 -16.41 19.51 3.03
CA ASN A 292 -16.10 19.69 4.45
C ASN A 292 -14.60 19.73 4.73
N ARG A 293 -13.75 19.73 3.71
CA ARG A 293 -12.32 19.70 3.90
C ARG A 293 -11.76 21.12 4.01
N LYS A 294 -11.05 21.41 5.11
CA LYS A 294 -10.33 22.66 5.23
C LYS A 294 -9.21 22.71 4.19
N ILE A 295 -9.07 23.84 3.51
CA ILE A 295 -7.95 24.05 2.58
C ILE A 295 -6.67 24.15 3.42
N ILE A 296 -5.86 23.11 3.36
CA ILE A 296 -4.55 23.02 4.03
C ILE A 296 -3.50 22.94 2.94
N LYS A 297 -2.50 23.82 3.00
CA LYS A 297 -1.45 23.86 1.97
C LYS A 297 -0.47 22.67 2.06
N ASP A 298 -0.29 22.11 3.26
CA ASP A 298 0.68 21.03 3.53
C ASP A 298 0.05 19.65 3.35
N LEU A 299 -0.17 19.29 2.08
CA LEU A 299 -0.70 17.99 1.69
C LEU A 299 0.40 17.05 1.22
N GLY A 300 0.17 15.77 1.49
CA GLY A 300 0.91 14.66 0.94
C GLY A 300 -0.02 13.53 0.51
N VAL A 301 0.54 12.38 0.26
CA VAL A 301 -0.17 11.19 -0.21
C VAL A 301 0.32 9.94 0.51
N ASN A 302 -0.49 8.90 0.49
CA ASN A 302 -0.09 7.55 0.86
C ASN A 302 0.83 6.91 -0.21
N PRO A 303 1.50 5.79 0.07
CA PRO A 303 2.48 5.17 -0.84
C PRO A 303 2.02 4.93 -2.27
N CYS A 304 0.73 4.64 -2.48
CA CYS A 304 0.17 4.39 -3.80
C CYS A 304 -0.44 5.64 -4.46
N GLY A 305 -0.47 6.79 -3.77
CA GLY A 305 -0.92 8.06 -4.33
C GLY A 305 -2.43 8.24 -4.50
N GLU A 306 -3.27 7.29 -4.03
CA GLU A 306 -4.72 7.39 -4.15
C GLU A 306 -5.38 8.26 -3.09
N ILE A 307 -4.77 8.43 -1.91
CA ILE A 307 -5.35 9.20 -0.81
C ILE A 307 -4.56 10.46 -0.56
N ILE A 308 -5.21 11.60 -0.68
CA ILE A 308 -4.66 12.91 -0.33
C ILE A 308 -4.80 13.09 1.18
N LEU A 309 -3.69 13.29 1.86
CA LEU A 309 -3.57 13.36 3.32
C LEU A 309 -2.92 14.67 3.75
N ARG A 310 -3.31 15.19 4.90
CA ARG A 310 -2.56 16.23 5.59
C ARG A 310 -1.49 15.60 6.49
N HIS A 311 -0.56 16.40 6.95
CA HIS A 311 0.46 15.97 7.91
C HIS A 311 -0.19 15.31 9.14
N MET A 312 0.36 14.15 9.56
CA MET A 312 -0.15 13.31 10.66
C MET A 312 -1.63 12.92 10.46
N GLN A 313 -1.91 12.19 9.38
CA GLN A 313 -3.26 11.71 9.09
C GLN A 313 -3.26 10.28 8.55
N LEU A 314 -4.32 9.56 8.89
CA LEU A 314 -4.60 8.18 8.47
C LEU A 314 -5.88 8.13 7.64
N CYS A 315 -5.97 7.12 6.75
CA CYS A 315 -7.19 6.81 6.02
C CYS A 315 -7.40 5.30 5.93
N ASN A 316 -8.67 4.89 5.91
CA ASN A 316 -9.06 3.51 5.64
C ASN A 316 -9.58 3.34 4.21
N LEU A 317 -9.46 2.13 3.69
CA LEU A 317 -9.86 1.79 2.32
C LEU A 317 -10.89 0.65 2.34
N THR A 318 -11.92 0.78 1.53
CA THR A 318 -12.86 -0.30 1.18
C THR A 318 -12.92 -0.45 -0.34
N SER A 319 -13.44 -1.58 -0.83
CA SER A 319 -13.54 -1.83 -2.26
C SER A 319 -14.91 -2.36 -2.65
N VAL A 320 -15.44 -1.82 -3.71
CA VAL A 320 -16.58 -2.37 -4.46
C VAL A 320 -16.03 -3.24 -5.58
N VAL A 321 -16.45 -4.48 -5.68
CA VAL A 321 -16.05 -5.38 -6.76
C VAL A 321 -17.07 -5.26 -7.90
N CYS A 322 -16.66 -4.58 -8.97
CA CYS A 322 -17.46 -4.46 -10.19
C CYS A 322 -17.34 -5.74 -11.01
N ARG A 323 -18.46 -6.42 -11.24
CA ARG A 323 -18.51 -7.63 -12.05
C ARG A 323 -19.02 -7.33 -13.46
N PRO A 324 -18.69 -8.14 -14.48
CA PRO A 324 -19.16 -7.92 -15.86
C PRO A 324 -20.68 -7.79 -16.03
N ASN A 325 -21.44 -8.44 -15.18
CA ASN A 325 -22.91 -8.46 -15.20
C ASN A 325 -23.57 -7.47 -14.24
N ASP A 326 -22.79 -6.63 -13.54
CA ASP A 326 -23.38 -5.62 -12.67
C ASP A 326 -24.16 -4.58 -13.45
N THR A 327 -25.26 -4.15 -12.86
CA THR A 327 -26.07 -3.03 -13.33
C THR A 327 -25.84 -1.82 -12.44
N ILE A 328 -26.27 -0.64 -12.86
CA ILE A 328 -26.23 0.54 -11.99
C ILE A 328 -26.98 0.31 -10.66
N LYS A 329 -28.02 -0.55 -10.66
CA LYS A 329 -28.77 -0.88 -9.45
C LYS A 329 -27.93 -1.72 -8.48
N THR A 330 -27.29 -2.78 -8.94
CA THR A 330 -26.42 -3.63 -8.09
C THR A 330 -25.21 -2.87 -7.59
N LEU A 331 -24.56 -2.06 -8.44
CA LEU A 331 -23.44 -1.21 -8.03
C LEU A 331 -23.82 -0.18 -6.98
N LYS A 332 -25.04 0.39 -7.02
CA LYS A 332 -25.52 1.30 -5.96
C LYS A 332 -25.57 0.60 -4.60
N GLU A 333 -26.05 -0.63 -4.53
CA GLU A 333 -26.11 -1.37 -3.26
C GLU A 333 -24.69 -1.72 -2.75
N LYS A 334 -23.80 -2.17 -3.64
CA LYS A 334 -22.41 -2.43 -3.29
C LYS A 334 -21.70 -1.16 -2.78
N VAL A 335 -21.89 -0.01 -3.43
CA VAL A 335 -21.32 1.28 -2.99
C VAL A 335 -21.87 1.71 -1.62
N LYS A 336 -23.17 1.53 -1.38
CA LYS A 336 -23.77 1.79 -0.05
C LYS A 336 -23.08 0.95 1.03
N THR A 337 -22.96 -0.36 0.79
CA THR A 337 -22.36 -1.28 1.75
C THR A 337 -20.88 -0.96 2.00
N ALA A 338 -20.08 -0.74 0.94
CA ALA A 338 -18.67 -0.38 1.07
C ALA A 338 -18.47 0.94 1.84
N THR A 339 -19.35 1.94 1.57
CA THR A 339 -19.28 3.24 2.26
C THR A 339 -19.73 3.12 3.72
N MET A 340 -20.75 2.32 4.02
CA MET A 340 -21.19 2.02 5.38
C MET A 340 -20.05 1.43 6.20
N ILE A 341 -19.42 0.37 5.70
CA ILE A 341 -18.29 -0.32 6.32
C ILE A 341 -17.12 0.65 6.56
N GLY A 342 -16.75 1.46 5.56
CA GLY A 342 -15.68 2.45 5.70
C GLY A 342 -16.02 3.51 6.75
N THR A 343 -17.28 3.95 6.83
CA THR A 343 -17.72 4.93 7.83
C THR A 343 -17.63 4.36 9.24
N TRP A 344 -18.00 3.10 9.45
CA TRP A 344 -17.81 2.40 10.73
C TRP A 344 -16.34 2.41 11.14
N GLN A 345 -15.46 2.00 10.24
CA GLN A 345 -14.03 1.94 10.53
C GLN A 345 -13.43 3.32 10.82
N SER A 346 -13.93 4.40 10.21
CA SER A 346 -13.45 5.76 10.47
C SER A 346 -13.70 6.23 11.91
N SER A 347 -14.56 5.55 12.68
CA SER A 347 -14.80 5.83 14.10
C SER A 347 -13.70 5.27 15.02
N LEU A 348 -12.91 4.32 14.53
CA LEU A 348 -11.85 3.65 15.30
C LEU A 348 -10.59 4.53 15.32
N ILE A 349 -10.41 5.35 16.36
CA ILE A 349 -9.31 6.34 16.46
C ILE A 349 -8.54 6.27 17.77
N LYS A 350 -8.55 5.13 18.47
CA LYS A 350 -7.75 4.93 19.68
C LYS A 350 -6.33 4.53 19.28
N PHE A 351 -5.44 5.54 19.13
CA PHE A 351 -4.03 5.34 18.79
C PHE A 351 -3.17 5.50 20.05
N LYS A 352 -2.24 4.54 20.28
CA LYS A 352 -1.52 4.50 21.58
C LYS A 352 -0.19 5.24 21.57
N TYR A 353 0.64 5.04 20.56
CA TYR A 353 2.03 5.49 20.59
C TYR A 353 2.26 6.82 19.88
N ILE A 354 1.59 7.05 18.76
CA ILE A 354 1.79 8.23 17.91
C ILE A 354 1.28 9.51 18.57
N ARG A 355 1.81 10.67 18.13
CA ARG A 355 1.43 11.99 18.67
C ARG A 355 -0.09 12.23 18.59
N GLU A 356 -0.62 13.00 19.54
CA GLU A 356 -2.07 13.26 19.66
C GLU A 356 -2.67 13.93 18.42
N GLU A 357 -1.87 14.67 17.66
CA GLU A 357 -2.26 15.33 16.41
C GLU A 357 -2.81 14.34 15.38
N TRP A 358 -2.31 13.11 15.35
CA TRP A 358 -2.86 12.06 14.50
C TRP A 358 -4.33 11.77 14.83
N THR A 359 -4.63 11.63 16.11
CA THR A 359 -6.00 11.39 16.57
C THR A 359 -6.90 12.58 16.26
N LYS A 360 -6.45 13.81 16.54
CA LYS A 360 -7.19 15.05 16.24
C LYS A 360 -7.51 15.16 14.74
N ASN A 361 -6.52 14.93 13.90
CA ASN A 361 -6.66 15.02 12.44
C ASN A 361 -7.62 13.96 11.89
N CYS A 362 -7.53 12.73 12.38
CA CYS A 362 -8.44 11.66 12.00
C CYS A 362 -9.86 11.89 12.53
N ALA A 363 -10.01 12.40 13.75
CA ALA A 363 -11.31 12.74 14.34
C ALA A 363 -12.03 13.87 13.58
N GLU A 364 -11.27 14.84 13.08
CA GLU A 364 -11.81 16.00 12.36
C GLU A 364 -12.29 15.63 10.95
N GLU A 365 -11.50 14.88 10.18
CA GLU A 365 -11.78 14.64 8.76
C GLU A 365 -12.40 13.26 8.46
N ARG A 366 -12.24 12.25 9.31
CA ARG A 366 -12.82 10.91 9.18
C ARG A 366 -12.69 10.33 7.76
N LEU A 367 -11.51 10.43 7.13
CA LEU A 367 -11.28 10.08 5.73
C LEU A 367 -11.65 8.63 5.40
N LEU A 368 -12.28 8.45 4.25
CA LEU A 368 -12.54 7.17 3.60
C LEU A 368 -11.82 7.10 2.26
N GLY A 369 -11.56 5.89 1.80
CA GLY A 369 -11.17 5.60 0.43
C GLY A 369 -12.04 4.47 -0.11
N VAL A 370 -13.29 4.77 -0.50
CA VAL A 370 -14.16 3.81 -1.20
C VAL A 370 -13.66 3.67 -2.63
N SER A 371 -13.13 2.51 -2.96
CA SER A 371 -12.54 2.19 -4.26
C SER A 371 -13.48 1.35 -5.12
N LEU A 372 -13.25 1.37 -6.43
CA LEU A 372 -13.87 0.47 -7.40
C LEU A 372 -12.78 -0.48 -7.95
N SER A 373 -12.94 -1.78 -7.76
CA SER A 373 -12.14 -2.84 -8.37
C SER A 373 -12.90 -3.47 -9.52
N GLY A 374 -12.21 -4.10 -10.48
CA GLY A 374 -12.90 -4.71 -11.62
C GLY A 374 -13.41 -3.74 -12.68
N LEU A 375 -12.95 -2.48 -12.66
CA LEU A 375 -13.37 -1.48 -13.64
C LEU A 375 -13.14 -1.92 -15.09
N MET A 376 -11.99 -2.59 -15.34
CA MET A 376 -11.61 -3.06 -16.67
C MET A 376 -12.30 -4.36 -17.09
N ASP A 377 -13.00 -5.03 -16.18
CA ASP A 377 -13.83 -6.21 -16.46
C ASP A 377 -15.26 -5.82 -16.83
N HIS A 378 -15.70 -4.59 -16.49
CA HIS A 378 -17.08 -4.15 -16.63
C HIS A 378 -17.33 -3.43 -17.98
N PRO A 379 -18.34 -3.83 -18.78
CA PRO A 379 -18.51 -3.33 -20.15
C PRO A 379 -18.78 -1.83 -20.27
N VAL A 380 -19.40 -1.20 -19.26
CA VAL A 380 -19.67 0.24 -19.25
C VAL A 380 -18.53 1.01 -18.59
N LEU A 381 -18.08 0.57 -17.40
CA LEU A 381 -17.10 1.33 -16.60
C LEU A 381 -15.68 1.29 -17.17
N SER A 382 -15.36 0.35 -18.06
CA SER A 382 -14.08 0.29 -18.78
C SER A 382 -13.97 1.28 -19.94
N GLU A 383 -15.07 1.92 -20.33
CA GLU A 383 -15.13 2.83 -21.47
C GLU A 383 -15.21 4.29 -21.04
N THR A 384 -14.64 5.18 -21.88
CA THR A 384 -14.70 6.64 -21.65
C THR A 384 -15.91 7.23 -22.38
N ILE A 385 -17.11 6.87 -21.93
CA ILE A 385 -18.39 7.26 -22.53
C ILE A 385 -19.30 7.99 -21.55
N ASP A 386 -20.28 8.72 -22.05
CA ASP A 386 -21.18 9.52 -21.22
C ASP A 386 -22.04 8.66 -20.27
N GLU A 387 -22.35 7.44 -20.62
CA GLU A 387 -23.04 6.51 -19.73
C GLU A 387 -22.16 6.18 -18.51
N ALA A 388 -20.88 5.88 -18.70
CA ALA A 388 -19.93 5.64 -17.61
C ALA A 388 -19.79 6.87 -16.70
N LYS A 389 -19.70 8.08 -17.25
CA LYS A 389 -19.64 9.33 -16.48
C LYS A 389 -20.91 9.52 -15.63
N LYS A 390 -22.10 9.24 -16.17
CA LYS A 390 -23.37 9.30 -15.43
C LYS A 390 -23.42 8.27 -14.31
N TRP A 391 -22.97 7.04 -14.58
CA TRP A 391 -22.91 5.99 -13.55
C TRP A 391 -21.96 6.39 -12.42
N LEU A 392 -20.74 6.80 -12.73
CA LEU A 392 -19.74 7.23 -11.75
C LEU A 392 -20.23 8.39 -10.89
N SER A 393 -20.83 9.44 -11.51
CA SER A 393 -21.41 10.57 -10.77
C SER A 393 -22.56 10.13 -9.85
N THR A 394 -23.40 9.23 -10.32
CA THR A 394 -24.50 8.67 -9.53
C THR A 394 -23.97 7.88 -8.32
N LEU A 395 -23.00 7.00 -8.55
CA LEU A 395 -22.37 6.19 -7.51
C LEU A 395 -21.64 7.06 -6.48
N LYS A 396 -20.94 8.12 -6.93
CA LYS A 396 -20.33 9.12 -6.05
C LYS A 396 -21.35 9.79 -5.15
N GLY A 397 -22.50 10.21 -5.71
CA GLY A 397 -23.61 10.78 -4.95
C GLY A 397 -24.17 9.82 -3.89
N ILE A 398 -24.25 8.52 -4.22
CA ILE A 398 -24.65 7.47 -3.27
C ILE A 398 -23.62 7.32 -2.14
N ALA A 399 -22.32 7.27 -2.45
CA ALA A 399 -21.28 7.19 -1.42
C ALA A 399 -21.38 8.35 -0.44
N ILE A 400 -21.51 9.56 -0.94
CA ILE A 400 -21.62 10.79 -0.12
C ILE A 400 -22.87 10.77 0.77
N SER A 401 -24.03 10.42 0.20
CA SER A 401 -25.29 10.37 0.98
C SER A 401 -25.27 9.26 2.03
N THR A 402 -24.65 8.14 1.72
CA THR A 402 -24.48 7.01 2.64
C THR A 402 -23.55 7.38 3.80
N ASN A 403 -22.39 7.97 3.52
CA ASN A 403 -21.49 8.44 4.58
C ASN A 403 -22.20 9.46 5.50
N ARG A 404 -22.96 10.41 4.94
CA ARG A 404 -23.72 11.39 5.75
C ARG A 404 -24.71 10.69 6.69
N LYS A 405 -25.42 9.66 6.21
CA LYS A 405 -26.36 8.88 7.03
C LYS A 405 -25.65 8.21 8.21
N TYR A 406 -24.59 7.47 7.92
CA TYR A 406 -23.89 6.67 8.94
C TYR A 406 -23.01 7.52 9.86
N ALA A 407 -22.43 8.61 9.38
CA ALA A 407 -21.73 9.57 10.24
C ALA A 407 -22.69 10.18 11.29
N LYS A 408 -23.92 10.54 10.86
CA LYS A 408 -24.97 11.02 11.79
C LYS A 408 -25.37 9.94 12.80
N GLN A 409 -25.53 8.69 12.37
CA GLN A 409 -25.87 7.55 13.24
C GLN A 409 -24.80 7.32 14.31
N LEU A 410 -23.52 7.44 13.94
CA LEU A 410 -22.37 7.27 14.83
C LEU A 410 -22.04 8.51 15.67
N GLY A 411 -22.68 9.65 15.42
CA GLY A 411 -22.37 10.91 16.09
C GLY A 411 -20.98 11.47 15.76
N ILE A 412 -20.46 11.21 14.56
CA ILE A 412 -19.15 11.67 14.09
C ILE A 412 -19.29 12.66 12.93
N PRO A 413 -18.26 13.48 12.65
CA PRO A 413 -18.25 14.33 11.47
C PRO A 413 -18.40 13.52 10.16
N ILE A 414 -19.03 14.15 9.15
CA ILE A 414 -19.08 13.62 7.79
C ILE A 414 -17.65 13.60 7.24
N SER A 415 -17.27 12.51 6.56
CA SER A 415 -15.94 12.36 6.00
C SER A 415 -15.61 13.46 5.00
N ALA A 416 -14.43 14.05 5.13
CA ALA A 416 -13.97 15.14 4.29
C ALA A 416 -13.55 14.68 2.88
N GLY A 417 -13.23 13.39 2.70
CA GLY A 417 -12.99 12.73 1.42
C GLY A 417 -13.44 11.28 1.52
N ILE A 418 -14.10 10.76 0.48
CA ILE A 418 -14.80 9.47 0.53
C ILE A 418 -14.33 8.53 -0.57
N THR A 419 -14.17 8.99 -1.80
CA THR A 419 -13.98 8.10 -2.96
C THR A 419 -12.59 8.21 -3.58
N CYS A 420 -12.05 7.07 -3.98
CA CYS A 420 -10.77 6.94 -4.67
C CYS A 420 -10.79 5.74 -5.63
N VAL A 421 -9.71 5.50 -6.35
CA VAL A 421 -9.43 4.20 -6.97
C VAL A 421 -8.04 3.76 -6.52
N LYS A 422 -7.98 2.67 -5.76
CA LYS A 422 -6.71 2.10 -5.30
C LYS A 422 -6.16 1.05 -6.27
N PRO A 423 -4.83 0.84 -6.33
CA PRO A 423 -4.25 -0.30 -7.04
C PRO A 423 -4.40 -1.53 -6.14
N GLU A 424 -5.25 -2.46 -6.55
CA GLU A 424 -5.64 -3.61 -5.74
C GLU A 424 -4.82 -4.86 -6.05
N GLY A 425 -3.50 -4.82 -5.84
CA GLY A 425 -2.61 -5.93 -6.19
C GLY A 425 -3.06 -7.29 -5.62
N ASN A 426 -3.24 -7.38 -4.31
CA ASN A 426 -3.61 -8.65 -3.66
C ASN A 426 -5.12 -8.87 -3.60
N SER A 427 -5.91 -7.85 -3.24
CA SER A 427 -7.37 -8.01 -3.07
C SER A 427 -8.06 -8.36 -4.39
N SER A 428 -7.63 -7.81 -5.52
CA SER A 428 -8.15 -8.17 -6.84
C SER A 428 -7.96 -9.66 -7.18
N GLN A 429 -6.87 -10.27 -6.71
CA GLN A 429 -6.61 -11.70 -6.91
C GLN A 429 -7.55 -12.55 -6.04
N VAL A 430 -7.80 -12.14 -4.79
CA VAL A 430 -8.75 -12.85 -3.90
C VAL A 430 -10.15 -12.88 -4.50
N VAL A 431 -10.59 -11.75 -5.06
CA VAL A 431 -11.95 -11.62 -5.62
C VAL A 431 -12.01 -11.92 -7.13
N ASN A 432 -10.90 -12.30 -7.75
CA ASN A 432 -10.75 -12.50 -9.20
C ASN A 432 -11.36 -11.35 -10.02
N SER A 433 -10.78 -10.16 -9.89
CA SER A 433 -11.15 -8.98 -10.66
C SER A 433 -9.92 -8.28 -11.24
N SER A 434 -10.11 -7.39 -12.20
CA SER A 434 -9.07 -6.45 -12.60
C SER A 434 -8.73 -5.50 -11.44
N SER A 435 -7.47 -5.09 -11.34
CA SER A 435 -6.94 -4.31 -10.20
C SER A 435 -7.29 -2.82 -10.35
N GLY A 436 -8.37 -2.37 -9.74
CA GLY A 436 -8.82 -0.98 -9.85
C GLY A 436 -9.01 -0.59 -11.31
N LYS A 437 -8.20 0.38 -11.78
CA LYS A 437 -8.19 0.86 -13.17
C LYS A 437 -7.23 0.09 -14.09
N HIS A 438 -6.39 -0.79 -13.54
CA HIS A 438 -5.42 -1.53 -14.35
C HIS A 438 -6.13 -2.61 -15.18
N ALA A 439 -5.77 -2.71 -16.45
CA ALA A 439 -6.29 -3.74 -17.35
C ALA A 439 -5.82 -5.14 -16.93
N ARG A 440 -6.52 -6.17 -17.37
CA ARG A 440 -6.05 -7.55 -17.26
C ARG A 440 -4.76 -7.73 -18.06
N TRP A 441 -3.93 -8.70 -17.66
CA TRP A 441 -2.66 -8.95 -18.35
C TRP A 441 -2.87 -9.30 -19.82
N SER A 442 -3.67 -10.33 -20.06
CA SER A 442 -4.10 -10.77 -21.39
C SER A 442 -5.44 -11.50 -21.27
N GLU A 443 -5.95 -12.02 -22.39
CA GLU A 443 -7.19 -12.79 -22.40
C GLU A 443 -6.99 -14.14 -21.67
N TYR A 444 -5.86 -14.82 -21.92
CA TYR A 444 -5.44 -16.04 -21.25
C TYR A 444 -4.00 -15.89 -20.78
N TYR A 445 -3.70 -16.26 -19.55
CA TYR A 445 -2.37 -16.14 -18.98
C TYR A 445 -2.11 -17.11 -17.83
N ILE A 446 -0.83 -17.40 -17.58
CA ILE A 446 -0.38 -18.08 -16.37
C ILE A 446 -0.11 -17.00 -15.31
N ARG A 447 -0.74 -17.16 -14.15
CA ARG A 447 -0.40 -16.41 -12.94
C ARG A 447 0.54 -17.23 -12.07
N ARG A 448 1.71 -16.69 -11.76
CA ARG A 448 2.71 -17.32 -10.91
C ARG A 448 2.66 -16.76 -9.49
N TYR A 449 2.75 -17.66 -8.53
CA TYR A 449 2.76 -17.33 -7.11
C TYR A 449 3.97 -17.95 -6.42
N ARG A 450 4.83 -17.11 -5.84
CA ARG A 450 6.02 -17.56 -5.10
C ARG A 450 5.63 -17.95 -3.69
N ILE A 451 6.14 -19.09 -3.22
CA ILE A 451 5.80 -19.66 -1.94
C ILE A 451 7.01 -20.38 -1.34
N SER A 452 7.16 -20.31 -0.02
CA SER A 452 8.23 -21.04 0.67
C SER A 452 8.03 -22.56 0.58
N ALA A 453 9.12 -23.29 0.42
CA ALA A 453 9.12 -24.76 0.38
C ALA A 453 8.51 -25.40 1.63
N VAL A 454 8.58 -24.73 2.77
CA VAL A 454 8.07 -25.23 4.07
C VAL A 454 6.65 -24.74 4.38
N ASP A 455 6.02 -23.94 3.50
CA ASP A 455 4.64 -23.50 3.72
C ASP A 455 3.68 -24.69 3.57
N PRO A 456 2.80 -24.95 4.55
CA PRO A 456 1.77 -25.99 4.46
C PRO A 456 0.92 -25.93 3.18
N LEU A 457 0.62 -24.73 2.71
CA LEU A 457 -0.13 -24.54 1.46
C LEU A 457 0.66 -25.04 0.25
N PHE A 458 1.99 -24.86 0.22
CA PHE A 458 2.83 -25.40 -0.83
C PHE A 458 2.78 -26.93 -0.84
N GLN A 459 2.89 -27.58 0.34
CA GLN A 459 2.84 -29.03 0.43
C GLN A 459 1.50 -29.58 -0.06
N LEU A 460 0.39 -28.95 0.33
CA LEU A 460 -0.95 -29.29 -0.19
C LEU A 460 -1.01 -29.18 -1.71
N CYS A 461 -0.55 -28.05 -2.28
CA CYS A 461 -0.57 -27.83 -3.73
C CYS A 461 0.32 -28.83 -4.47
N LYS A 462 1.50 -29.11 -3.94
CA LYS A 462 2.46 -30.08 -4.50
C LYS A 462 1.86 -31.48 -4.53
N ASP A 463 1.30 -31.95 -3.41
CA ASP A 463 0.71 -33.30 -3.30
C ASP A 463 -0.55 -33.43 -4.16
N ALA A 464 -1.28 -32.32 -4.39
CA ALA A 464 -2.40 -32.27 -5.31
C ALA A 464 -1.97 -32.26 -6.80
N GLY A 465 -0.69 -32.02 -7.10
CA GLY A 465 -0.17 -31.99 -8.46
C GLY A 465 -0.28 -30.61 -9.15
N VAL A 466 -0.37 -29.50 -8.40
CA VAL A 466 -0.30 -28.16 -8.98
C VAL A 466 1.05 -27.95 -9.67
N PRO A 467 1.08 -27.44 -10.92
CA PRO A 467 2.33 -27.14 -11.61
C PRO A 467 3.21 -26.19 -10.79
N HIS A 468 4.47 -26.55 -10.61
CA HIS A 468 5.42 -25.76 -9.83
C HIS A 468 6.86 -25.99 -10.29
N SER A 469 7.72 -25.03 -10.03
CA SER A 469 9.16 -25.08 -10.27
C SER A 469 9.93 -24.40 -9.13
N PRO A 470 11.22 -24.74 -8.90
CA PRO A 470 12.07 -23.94 -8.03
C PRO A 470 12.13 -22.47 -8.47
N ASP A 471 12.23 -21.53 -7.52
CA ASP A 471 12.36 -20.10 -7.87
C ASP A 471 13.73 -19.82 -8.50
N ILE A 472 13.86 -18.66 -9.18
CA ILE A 472 15.08 -18.29 -9.87
C ILE A 472 16.22 -18.11 -8.87
N GLY A 473 17.37 -18.73 -9.18
CA GLY A 473 18.57 -18.65 -8.33
C GLY A 473 18.59 -19.60 -7.14
N GLU A 474 17.56 -20.42 -6.95
CA GLU A 474 17.54 -21.47 -5.94
C GLU A 474 18.38 -22.69 -6.34
N ASP A 475 18.94 -23.39 -5.35
CA ASP A 475 19.55 -24.69 -5.58
C ASP A 475 18.45 -25.72 -5.91
N VAL A 476 18.46 -26.22 -7.14
CA VAL A 476 17.46 -27.19 -7.63
C VAL A 476 17.39 -28.46 -6.79
N SER A 477 18.48 -28.83 -6.11
CA SER A 477 18.53 -30.02 -5.26
C SER A 477 17.85 -29.82 -3.91
N SER A 478 17.77 -28.56 -3.41
CA SER A 478 17.15 -28.21 -2.12
C SER A 478 16.60 -26.78 -2.16
N PRO A 479 15.58 -26.51 -2.97
CA PRO A 479 15.03 -25.17 -3.10
C PRO A 479 14.37 -24.73 -1.80
N SER A 480 14.61 -23.48 -1.38
CA SER A 480 13.95 -22.87 -0.23
C SER A 480 12.62 -22.20 -0.62
N SER A 481 12.43 -21.90 -1.91
CA SER A 481 11.19 -21.36 -2.47
C SER A 481 10.82 -21.98 -3.81
N TYR A 482 9.53 -21.97 -4.08
CA TYR A 482 8.93 -22.48 -5.31
C TYR A 482 7.99 -21.46 -5.93
N VAL A 483 7.75 -21.62 -7.22
CA VAL A 483 6.76 -20.88 -8.00
C VAL A 483 5.64 -21.82 -8.39
N LEU A 484 4.42 -21.54 -7.93
CA LEU A 484 3.19 -22.22 -8.36
C LEU A 484 2.63 -21.53 -9.59
N GLU A 485 2.07 -22.27 -10.54
CA GLU A 485 1.49 -21.77 -11.77
C GLU A 485 -0.02 -22.04 -11.84
N PHE A 486 -0.79 -20.98 -12.12
CA PHE A 486 -2.24 -21.04 -12.20
C PHE A 486 -2.71 -20.53 -13.57
N PRO A 487 -3.41 -21.34 -14.39
CA PRO A 487 -4.01 -20.85 -15.61
C PRO A 487 -5.20 -19.95 -15.30
N ILE A 488 -5.25 -18.78 -15.93
CA ILE A 488 -6.30 -17.77 -15.72
C ILE A 488 -6.89 -17.36 -17.06
N ALA A 489 -8.24 -17.31 -17.14
CA ALA A 489 -8.97 -16.67 -18.21
C ALA A 489 -9.58 -15.35 -17.71
N SER A 490 -9.39 -14.28 -18.46
CA SER A 490 -10.08 -13.01 -18.22
C SER A 490 -11.57 -13.13 -18.54
N PRO A 491 -12.45 -12.39 -17.88
CA PRO A 491 -13.85 -12.37 -18.26
C PRO A 491 -14.02 -11.92 -19.72
N PRO A 492 -15.06 -12.42 -20.42
CA PRO A 492 -15.34 -11.99 -21.79
C PRO A 492 -15.46 -10.46 -21.90
N LYS A 493 -14.83 -9.86 -22.89
CA LYS A 493 -14.77 -8.40 -23.13
C LYS A 493 -14.01 -7.57 -22.08
N ALA A 494 -13.34 -8.17 -21.12
CA ALA A 494 -12.45 -7.46 -20.22
C ALA A 494 -11.34 -6.76 -21.01
N LYS A 495 -10.96 -5.54 -20.59
CA LYS A 495 -9.85 -4.83 -21.24
C LYS A 495 -8.52 -5.45 -20.82
N THR A 496 -7.67 -5.69 -21.80
CA THR A 496 -6.29 -6.16 -21.58
C THR A 496 -5.28 -5.04 -21.85
N ARG A 497 -4.05 -5.23 -21.38
CA ARG A 497 -2.97 -4.21 -21.41
C ARG A 497 -2.64 -3.70 -22.82
N HIS A 498 -2.89 -4.51 -23.86
CA HIS A 498 -2.56 -4.15 -25.25
C HIS A 498 -3.68 -3.40 -25.98
N MET A 499 -4.89 -3.30 -25.38
CA MET A 499 -6.06 -2.74 -26.06
C MET A 499 -6.15 -1.22 -26.03
N ALA A 500 -5.31 -0.52 -25.23
CA ALA A 500 -5.39 0.92 -25.08
C ALA A 500 -4.02 1.58 -25.27
N THR A 501 -4.00 2.72 -26.00
CA THR A 501 -2.84 3.62 -26.04
C THR A 501 -2.64 4.31 -24.70
N ALA A 502 -1.45 4.88 -24.46
CA ALA A 502 -1.18 5.64 -23.23
C ALA A 502 -2.17 6.80 -23.04
N ILE A 503 -2.54 7.51 -24.12
CA ILE A 503 -3.54 8.59 -24.08
C ILE A 503 -4.93 8.07 -23.69
N GLN A 504 -5.38 6.96 -24.28
CA GLN A 504 -6.66 6.36 -23.90
C GLN A 504 -6.68 5.92 -22.43
N GLN A 505 -5.56 5.42 -21.92
CA GLN A 505 -5.41 5.11 -20.52
C GLN A 505 -5.53 6.36 -19.64
N LEU A 506 -4.95 7.49 -20.04
CA LEU A 506 -5.00 8.75 -19.33
C LEU A 506 -6.38 9.43 -19.39
N GLU A 507 -7.07 9.37 -20.53
CA GLU A 507 -8.44 9.88 -20.67
C GLU A 507 -9.42 9.11 -19.75
N HIS A 508 -9.27 7.79 -19.66
CA HIS A 508 -10.06 7.00 -18.72
C HIS A 508 -9.69 7.34 -17.26
N TRP A 509 -8.42 7.58 -16.97
CA TRP A 509 -7.98 8.07 -15.65
C TRP A 509 -8.63 9.42 -15.30
N LEU A 510 -8.66 10.35 -16.26
CA LEU A 510 -9.25 11.67 -16.09
C LEU A 510 -10.77 11.57 -15.82
N MET A 511 -11.48 10.70 -16.53
CA MET A 511 -12.89 10.41 -16.28
C MET A 511 -13.13 9.94 -14.84
N LEU A 512 -12.33 9.00 -14.33
CA LEU A 512 -12.44 8.53 -12.95
C LEU A 512 -12.12 9.65 -11.95
N LYS A 513 -11.11 10.47 -12.25
CA LYS A 513 -10.71 11.63 -11.44
C LYS A 513 -11.85 12.64 -11.28
N GLU A 514 -12.55 12.95 -12.34
CA GLU A 514 -13.60 13.98 -12.33
C GLU A 514 -14.94 13.47 -11.81
N PHE A 515 -15.35 12.28 -12.22
CA PHE A 515 -16.72 11.81 -11.98
C PHE A 515 -16.85 10.89 -10.76
N TRP A 516 -15.76 10.26 -10.30
CA TRP A 516 -15.79 9.37 -9.13
C TRP A 516 -14.98 9.90 -7.95
N CYS A 517 -13.69 10.22 -8.13
CA CYS A 517 -12.78 10.46 -7.02
C CYS A 517 -13.01 11.81 -6.32
N GLU A 518 -13.02 11.80 -4.99
CA GLU A 518 -12.77 12.97 -4.14
C GLU A 518 -11.29 13.03 -3.72
N HIS A 519 -10.58 11.91 -3.75
CA HIS A 519 -9.14 11.82 -3.65
C HIS A 519 -8.50 11.70 -5.04
N ASN A 520 -7.84 10.59 -5.34
CA ASN A 520 -7.15 10.38 -6.60
C ASN A 520 -7.33 8.94 -7.11
N PRO A 521 -7.40 8.69 -8.42
CA PRO A 521 -7.25 7.35 -8.93
C PRO A 521 -5.76 7.02 -9.05
N SER A 522 -5.27 6.04 -8.26
CA SER A 522 -3.91 5.53 -8.42
C SER A 522 -3.78 4.71 -9.69
N PHE A 523 -2.78 5.02 -10.48
CA PHE A 523 -2.59 4.38 -11.76
C PHE A 523 -1.13 4.44 -12.23
N THR A 524 -0.69 3.35 -12.85
CA THR A 524 0.54 3.30 -13.63
C THR A 524 0.20 3.26 -15.11
N CYS A 525 0.56 4.31 -15.83
CA CYS A 525 0.41 4.41 -17.28
C CYS A 525 1.58 3.71 -17.96
N TYR A 526 1.29 2.71 -18.79
CA TYR A 526 2.30 2.07 -19.62
C TYR A 526 2.44 2.81 -20.94
N VAL A 527 3.66 3.27 -21.25
CA VAL A 527 3.95 4.17 -22.35
C VAL A 527 4.90 3.48 -23.33
N LYS A 528 4.50 3.34 -24.60
CA LYS A 528 5.38 2.83 -25.67
C LYS A 528 6.39 3.89 -26.05
N ASP A 529 7.52 3.48 -26.62
CA ASP A 529 8.63 4.38 -26.97
C ASP A 529 8.21 5.59 -27.82
N ASN A 530 7.27 5.39 -28.74
CA ASN A 530 6.76 6.46 -29.61
C ASN A 530 5.67 7.35 -28.97
N GLU A 531 5.16 7.03 -27.77
CA GLU A 531 4.08 7.76 -27.11
C GLU A 531 4.58 8.81 -26.09
N TRP A 532 5.83 8.77 -25.66
CA TRP A 532 6.36 9.59 -24.55
C TRP A 532 6.17 11.11 -24.75
N LEU A 533 6.33 11.62 -25.97
CA LEU A 533 6.17 13.05 -26.23
C LEU A 533 4.70 13.49 -26.16
N GLU A 534 3.79 12.67 -26.68
CA GLU A 534 2.36 12.92 -26.63
C GLU A 534 1.85 12.87 -25.18
N VAL A 535 2.29 11.86 -24.42
CA VAL A 535 1.97 11.70 -23.00
C VAL A 535 2.48 12.90 -22.19
N GLY A 536 3.73 13.33 -22.39
CA GLY A 536 4.26 14.53 -21.71
C GLY A 536 3.46 15.79 -22.03
N THR A 537 3.06 15.96 -23.29
CA THR A 537 2.20 17.07 -23.72
C THR A 537 0.83 17.02 -23.04
N TRP A 538 0.24 15.81 -22.99
CA TRP A 538 -1.05 15.60 -22.31
C TRP A 538 -0.96 15.94 -20.81
N VAL A 539 0.04 15.45 -20.11
CA VAL A 539 0.28 15.72 -18.67
C VAL A 539 0.42 17.22 -18.42
N TYR A 540 1.23 17.89 -19.24
CA TYR A 540 1.44 19.34 -19.09
C TYR A 540 0.18 20.16 -19.37
N LYS A 541 -0.67 19.75 -20.34
CA LYS A 541 -1.96 20.39 -20.61
C LYS A 541 -2.96 20.21 -19.48
N HIS A 542 -3.01 19.02 -18.89
CA HIS A 542 -3.96 18.68 -17.82
C HIS A 542 -3.34 18.83 -16.43
N TRP A 543 -2.33 19.70 -16.29
CA TRP A 543 -1.59 19.89 -15.05
C TRP A 543 -2.48 20.19 -13.84
N ASP A 544 -3.55 20.95 -14.03
CA ASP A 544 -4.53 21.28 -12.98
C ASP A 544 -5.34 20.07 -12.45
N LYS A 545 -5.29 18.94 -13.15
CA LYS A 545 -6.00 17.69 -12.80
C LYS A 545 -5.05 16.58 -12.33
N VAL A 546 -3.84 16.54 -12.89
CA VAL A 546 -2.85 15.50 -12.61
C VAL A 546 -2.25 15.71 -11.22
N CYS A 547 -2.82 15.05 -10.21
CA CYS A 547 -2.29 15.06 -8.84
C CYS A 547 -1.09 14.11 -8.70
N GLY A 548 -1.23 12.88 -9.21
CA GLY A 548 -0.16 11.87 -9.23
C GLY A 548 -0.54 10.72 -10.14
N VAL A 549 0.33 10.42 -11.08
CA VAL A 549 0.28 9.26 -11.98
C VAL A 549 1.69 8.75 -12.14
N SER A 550 1.85 7.44 -12.13
CA SER A 550 3.14 6.79 -12.44
C SER A 550 3.22 6.45 -13.92
N PHE A 551 4.42 6.54 -14.49
CA PHE A 551 4.66 6.21 -15.90
C PHE A 551 5.77 5.18 -16.01
N LEU A 552 5.52 4.10 -16.74
CA LEU A 552 6.52 3.06 -17.01
C LEU A 552 6.61 2.79 -18.49
N PRO A 553 7.80 2.40 -19.00
CA PRO A 553 7.91 1.89 -20.36
C PRO A 553 6.98 0.67 -20.52
N SER A 554 6.28 0.62 -21.66
CA SER A 554 5.59 -0.59 -22.07
C SER A 554 6.62 -1.53 -22.66
N ASP A 555 7.13 -2.43 -21.84
CA ASP A 555 8.17 -3.38 -22.22
C ASP A 555 7.56 -4.79 -22.29
N ASP A 556 7.78 -5.46 -23.42
CA ASP A 556 7.36 -6.84 -23.65
C ASP A 556 8.44 -7.86 -23.24
N HIS A 557 9.46 -7.44 -22.48
CA HIS A 557 10.50 -8.35 -22.01
C HIS A 557 9.93 -9.39 -21.07
N ILE A 558 9.84 -10.62 -21.58
CA ILE A 558 9.48 -11.80 -20.81
C ILE A 558 10.76 -12.34 -20.18
N TYR A 559 10.87 -12.26 -18.87
CA TYR A 559 11.92 -12.96 -18.13
C TYR A 559 11.39 -14.28 -17.54
N ALA A 560 12.31 -15.20 -17.26
CA ALA A 560 11.95 -16.51 -16.75
C ALA A 560 11.12 -16.39 -15.45
N LEU A 561 10.05 -17.19 -15.34
CA LEU A 561 9.12 -17.18 -14.21
C LEU A 561 8.51 -15.80 -13.87
N ALA A 562 8.29 -14.95 -14.89
CA ALA A 562 7.54 -13.70 -14.70
C ALA A 562 6.19 -13.96 -14.01
N PRO A 563 5.69 -13.04 -13.15
CA PRO A 563 4.44 -13.24 -12.41
C PRO A 563 3.23 -13.47 -13.28
N TYR A 564 3.26 -12.95 -14.50
CA TYR A 564 2.24 -13.13 -15.52
C TYR A 564 2.91 -13.53 -16.84
N GLU A 565 2.35 -14.52 -17.51
CA GLU A 565 2.78 -14.96 -18.83
C GLU A 565 1.56 -15.15 -19.74
N GLU A 566 1.53 -14.42 -20.86
CA GLU A 566 0.48 -14.57 -21.85
C GLU A 566 0.56 -15.93 -22.53
N ILE A 567 -0.58 -16.60 -22.69
CA ILE A 567 -0.70 -17.90 -23.35
C ILE A 567 -1.86 -17.88 -24.37
N THR A 568 -1.86 -18.84 -25.28
CA THR A 568 -2.98 -19.02 -26.21
C THR A 568 -4.18 -19.66 -25.53
N LYS A 569 -5.35 -19.56 -26.15
CA LYS A 569 -6.57 -20.21 -25.67
C LYS A 569 -6.41 -21.73 -25.57
N GLU A 570 -5.81 -22.34 -26.58
CA GLU A 570 -5.57 -23.78 -26.63
C GLU A 570 -4.68 -24.23 -25.45
N LYS A 571 -3.63 -23.43 -25.16
CA LYS A 571 -2.74 -23.73 -24.03
C LYS A 571 -3.46 -23.55 -22.69
N TYR A 572 -4.34 -22.55 -22.56
CA TYR A 572 -5.18 -22.38 -21.38
C TYR A 572 -6.10 -23.60 -21.18
N GLU A 573 -6.83 -24.01 -22.21
CA GLU A 573 -7.74 -25.17 -22.15
C GLU A 573 -7.01 -26.48 -21.78
N GLU A 574 -5.79 -26.69 -22.32
CA GLU A 574 -4.92 -27.81 -21.95
C GLU A 574 -4.57 -27.77 -20.45
N LEU A 575 -4.10 -26.61 -19.96
CA LEU A 575 -3.68 -26.44 -18.58
C LEU A 575 -4.87 -26.52 -17.59
N GLU A 576 -6.01 -25.93 -17.94
CA GLU A 576 -7.22 -25.97 -17.13
C GLU A 576 -7.76 -27.40 -16.99
N ALA A 577 -7.79 -28.16 -18.10
CA ALA A 577 -8.23 -29.55 -18.08
C ALA A 577 -7.30 -30.46 -17.24
N ALA A 578 -6.02 -30.15 -17.19
CA ALA A 578 -5.02 -30.86 -16.41
C ALA A 578 -4.89 -30.37 -14.96
N PHE A 579 -5.51 -29.20 -14.63
CA PHE A 579 -5.34 -28.58 -13.31
C PHE A 579 -6.07 -29.38 -12.23
N PRO A 580 -5.40 -29.70 -11.09
CA PRO A 580 -6.00 -30.52 -10.06
C PRO A 580 -7.07 -29.78 -9.26
N VAL A 581 -8.06 -30.52 -8.76
CA VAL A 581 -9.02 -30.00 -7.78
C VAL A 581 -8.32 -29.91 -6.41
N LEU A 582 -8.26 -28.72 -5.84
CA LEU A 582 -7.67 -28.48 -4.53
C LEU A 582 -8.69 -28.69 -3.41
N ASP A 583 -8.45 -29.66 -2.55
CA ASP A 583 -9.24 -29.90 -1.35
C ASP A 583 -8.60 -29.19 -0.14
N PHE A 584 -8.99 -27.93 0.08
CA PHE A 584 -8.48 -27.12 1.19
C PHE A 584 -8.90 -27.64 2.58
N SER A 585 -9.86 -28.59 2.69
CA SER A 585 -10.19 -29.20 3.97
C SER A 585 -9.02 -30.00 4.55
N LYS A 586 -8.13 -30.49 3.68
CA LYS A 586 -6.90 -31.21 4.05
C LYS A 586 -5.78 -30.29 4.54
N LEU A 587 -5.89 -28.97 4.37
CA LEU A 587 -4.82 -28.04 4.76
C LEU A 587 -4.47 -28.16 6.25
N SER A 588 -5.47 -28.40 7.09
CA SER A 588 -5.25 -28.60 8.54
C SER A 588 -4.31 -29.75 8.89
N SER A 589 -4.23 -30.80 8.05
CA SER A 589 -3.30 -31.92 8.28
C SER A 589 -1.84 -31.56 7.97
N TYR A 590 -1.60 -30.55 7.15
CA TYR A 590 -0.28 -30.02 6.85
C TYR A 590 0.15 -28.92 7.83
N GLU A 591 -0.78 -28.32 8.57
CA GLU A 591 -0.53 -27.22 9.52
C GLU A 591 -0.21 -27.68 10.96
N MET A 592 0.07 -28.97 11.17
CA MET A 592 0.40 -29.53 12.50
C MET A 592 1.62 -28.86 13.14
N GLU A 593 2.54 -28.33 12.34
CA GLU A 593 3.64 -27.46 12.75
C GLU A 593 3.68 -26.23 11.85
N ASP A 594 3.53 -25.03 12.42
CA ASP A 594 3.72 -23.79 11.67
C ASP A 594 5.21 -23.57 11.38
N ARG A 595 5.64 -24.00 10.20
CA ARG A 595 6.99 -23.82 9.66
C ARG A 595 7.07 -22.70 8.63
N THR A 596 6.11 -21.79 8.59
CA THR A 596 6.05 -20.71 7.59
C THR A 596 7.28 -19.81 7.69
N GLU A 597 8.25 -20.00 6.81
CA GLU A 597 9.32 -19.08 6.50
C GLU A 597 9.01 -18.47 5.14
N THR A 598 8.83 -17.17 5.06
CA THR A 598 8.58 -16.47 3.80
C THR A 598 9.85 -15.82 3.31
N HIS A 599 10.23 -16.06 2.06
CA HIS A 599 11.34 -15.39 1.41
C HIS A 599 11.01 -13.93 1.09
N HIS A 600 12.05 -13.13 0.86
CA HIS A 600 11.95 -11.73 0.48
C HIS A 600 11.13 -11.56 -0.80
N SER A 601 9.82 -11.36 -0.68
CA SER A 601 9.03 -10.82 -1.77
C SER A 601 8.93 -9.31 -1.56
N PHE A 602 9.36 -8.55 -2.55
CA PHE A 602 9.10 -7.11 -2.57
C PHE A 602 7.59 -6.90 -2.65
N SER A 603 7.03 -6.19 -1.68
CA SER A 603 5.62 -5.78 -1.78
C SER A 603 5.53 -4.70 -2.83
N CYS A 604 5.03 -5.06 -4.01
CA CYS A 604 4.74 -4.10 -5.04
C CYS A 604 3.66 -3.12 -4.62
N THR A 605 3.97 -1.86 -4.70
CA THR A 605 3.04 -0.75 -4.49
C THR A 605 2.42 -0.23 -5.78
N SER A 606 2.87 -0.67 -6.91
CA SER A 606 2.26 -0.45 -8.22
C SER A 606 2.72 -1.59 -9.11
N GLY A 607 1.91 -2.10 -10.02
CA GLY A 607 2.15 -3.30 -10.84
C GLY A 607 3.51 -3.45 -11.54
N ALA A 608 4.52 -2.70 -11.10
CA ALA A 608 5.89 -2.63 -11.61
C ALA A 608 6.95 -3.28 -10.69
N CYS A 609 6.56 -3.86 -9.57
CA CYS A 609 7.53 -4.35 -8.59
C CYS A 609 8.21 -5.69 -8.91
N ASP A 610 7.88 -6.30 -10.02
CA ASP A 610 8.53 -7.54 -10.45
C ASP A 610 9.70 -7.30 -11.43
N MET A 611 10.14 -6.03 -11.59
CA MET A 611 11.29 -5.70 -12.43
C MET A 611 12.51 -5.31 -11.61
N ALA A 612 12.95 -6.16 -10.71
CA ALA A 612 14.25 -5.99 -10.10
C ALA A 612 14.95 -7.34 -9.99
N MET A 613 15.53 -7.74 -11.07
CA MET A 613 16.85 -8.39 -11.18
C MET A 613 17.32 -8.38 -12.62
#